data_030aa98082c2d33c53b0a168f3c15422
#
_entry.id   030aa98082c2d33c53b0a168f3c15422
#
_cell.length_a   1.000
_cell.length_b   1.000
_cell.length_c   1.000
_cell.angle_alpha   90.00
_cell.angle_beta   90.00
_cell.angle_gamma   90.00
#
_symmetry.space_group_name_H-M   'P 1'
#
loop_
_entity.id
_entity.type
_entity.pdbx_description
1 polymer ?
#
loop_
_entity_poly.entity_id
_entity_poly.type
_entity_poly.pdbx_seq_one_letter_code
_entity_poly.pdbx_strand_id
1 'polypeptide(L)'
;MITRCYLEITNICNLDCLFCPKTDRAKHRLSVEEFELLTDKLRGQIKFLYFHLMGEPFLHPHLSEFIRIARRKDFVPVLTTNGTLLAKAQGVIDAHPHKIQISLHSHEGNAKEHPEEYIRQVMTFAQEAASRGVLIVLRLWNQGGYDTTNESIQDLIAQYQPRPWTQRHDGWKLGENIYIEYDRMFEWPDADHAEYEEPDVFCYALRNQIGVLVDGSVVPCCLDHAGDITLGNLFEQSLDEILASPRAKALYDGFTRHIATESLCRK
;
A
#
# COMPACT_ATOMS: atom_id res chain seq x y z
N MET A 1 -10.16 4.62 16.83
CA MET A 1 -10.82 3.46 16.15
C MET A 1 -10.05 3.14 14.89
N ILE A 2 -9.61 1.89 14.73
CA ILE A 2 -8.88 1.44 13.53
C ILE A 2 -9.85 1.47 12.35
N THR A 3 -9.48 2.13 11.27
CA THR A 3 -10.32 2.26 10.07
C THR A 3 -9.66 1.72 8.82
N ARG A 4 -8.34 1.46 8.86
CA ARG A 4 -7.52 1.00 7.73
C ARG A 4 -6.88 -0.35 8.05
N CYS A 5 -6.96 -1.26 7.10
CA CYS A 5 -6.20 -2.51 7.13
C CYS A 5 -5.40 -2.65 5.83
N TYR A 6 -4.11 -2.88 5.97
CA TYR A 6 -3.23 -3.28 4.86
C TYR A 6 -3.23 -4.82 4.82
N LEU A 7 -4.03 -5.39 3.95
CA LEU A 7 -4.14 -6.84 3.76
C LEU A 7 -3.25 -7.27 2.59
N GLU A 8 -2.15 -7.92 2.92
CA GLU A 8 -1.21 -8.46 1.92
C GLU A 8 -1.85 -9.67 1.22
N ILE A 9 -2.40 -9.46 0.04
CA ILE A 9 -3.02 -10.55 -0.72
C ILE A 9 -1.99 -11.47 -1.41
N THR A 10 -0.76 -10.97 -1.57
CA THR A 10 0.41 -11.72 -2.04
C THR A 10 1.68 -11.00 -1.63
N ASN A 11 2.74 -11.75 -1.34
CA ASN A 11 4.09 -11.20 -1.12
C ASN A 11 5.03 -11.45 -2.34
N ILE A 12 4.46 -11.81 -3.49
CA ILE A 12 5.19 -12.03 -4.73
C ILE A 12 5.18 -10.74 -5.55
N CYS A 13 6.35 -10.29 -6.01
CA CYS A 13 6.51 -9.14 -6.87
C CYS A 13 7.28 -9.52 -8.14
N ASN A 14 7.03 -8.81 -9.25
CA ASN A 14 7.74 -8.95 -10.53
C ASN A 14 8.87 -7.93 -10.68
N LEU A 15 9.07 -7.05 -9.71
CA LEU A 15 10.14 -6.06 -9.66
C LEU A 15 11.07 -6.31 -8.48
N ASP A 16 12.26 -5.71 -8.57
CA ASP A 16 13.32 -5.77 -7.58
C ASP A 16 13.82 -4.36 -7.23
N CYS A 17 12.90 -3.47 -6.84
CA CYS A 17 13.18 -2.05 -6.59
C CYS A 17 14.27 -1.88 -5.53
N LEU A 18 15.22 -0.98 -5.80
CA LEU A 18 16.37 -0.70 -4.91
C LEU A 18 15.95 -0.17 -3.54
N PHE A 19 14.83 0.54 -3.46
CA PHE A 19 14.29 1.11 -2.22
C PHE A 19 13.37 0.16 -1.44
N CYS A 20 13.06 -1.02 -1.99
CA CYS A 20 12.16 -1.98 -1.35
C CYS A 20 12.94 -2.91 -0.43
N PRO A 21 12.54 -3.13 0.84
CA PRO A 21 13.23 -4.00 1.77
C PRO A 21 13.10 -5.47 1.36
N LYS A 22 12.09 -5.78 0.52
CA LYS A 22 11.73 -7.15 0.12
C LYS A 22 11.26 -7.99 1.31
N THR A 23 11.18 -9.29 1.16
CA THR A 23 10.83 -10.19 2.25
C THR A 23 11.36 -11.59 2.00
N ASP A 24 11.93 -12.20 3.03
CA ASP A 24 12.38 -13.58 3.04
C ASP A 24 11.28 -14.56 3.47
N ARG A 25 10.10 -14.05 3.83
CA ARG A 25 8.94 -14.89 4.18
C ARG A 25 8.55 -15.81 3.02
N ALA A 26 8.01 -16.98 3.33
CA ALA A 26 7.54 -17.93 2.34
C ALA A 26 6.61 -17.26 1.32
N LYS A 27 6.87 -17.47 0.02
CA LYS A 27 6.06 -16.88 -1.05
C LYS A 27 4.66 -17.49 -1.06
N HIS A 28 3.66 -16.64 -0.97
CA HIS A 28 2.26 -17.07 -0.94
C HIS A 28 1.34 -16.09 -1.69
N ARG A 29 0.17 -16.58 -2.06
CA ARG A 29 -0.99 -15.82 -2.55
C ARG A 29 -2.21 -16.32 -1.81
N LEU A 30 -3.03 -15.43 -1.29
CA LEU A 30 -4.29 -15.83 -0.67
C LEU A 30 -5.19 -16.56 -1.68
N SER A 31 -5.81 -17.65 -1.26
CA SER A 31 -6.94 -18.22 -1.97
C SER A 31 -8.18 -17.33 -1.80
N VAL A 32 -9.24 -17.61 -2.58
CA VAL A 32 -10.51 -16.89 -2.44
C VAL A 32 -11.12 -17.15 -1.06
N GLU A 33 -11.03 -18.40 -0.57
CA GLU A 33 -11.53 -18.82 0.73
C GLU A 33 -10.77 -18.15 1.89
N GLU A 34 -9.44 -18.06 1.80
CA GLU A 34 -8.61 -17.35 2.78
C GLU A 34 -8.97 -15.86 2.82
N PHE A 35 -9.12 -15.23 1.65
CA PHE A 35 -9.51 -13.82 1.57
C PHE A 35 -10.92 -13.59 2.13
N GLU A 36 -11.87 -14.47 1.86
CA GLU A 36 -13.22 -14.37 2.43
C GLU A 36 -13.20 -14.51 3.95
N LEU A 37 -12.44 -15.49 4.48
CA LEU A 37 -12.30 -15.71 5.91
C LEU A 37 -11.70 -14.48 6.62
N LEU A 38 -10.58 -13.94 6.10
CA LEU A 38 -9.95 -12.76 6.69
C LEU A 38 -10.88 -11.54 6.64
N THR A 39 -11.55 -11.32 5.51
CA THR A 39 -12.48 -10.18 5.38
C THR A 39 -13.71 -10.33 6.23
N ASP A 40 -14.21 -11.54 6.51
CA ASP A 40 -15.31 -11.76 7.48
C ASP A 40 -14.90 -11.33 8.89
N LYS A 41 -13.68 -11.64 9.32
CA LYS A 41 -13.16 -11.25 10.64
C LYS A 41 -12.86 -9.75 10.76
N LEU A 42 -12.62 -9.06 9.65
CA LEU A 42 -12.36 -7.61 9.61
C LEU A 42 -13.65 -6.78 9.44
N ARG A 43 -14.75 -7.41 8.99
CA ARG A 43 -16.00 -6.72 8.65
C ARG A 43 -16.58 -5.98 9.85
N GLY A 44 -17.07 -4.76 9.60
CA GLY A 44 -17.68 -3.92 10.65
C GLY A 44 -16.68 -3.15 11.51
N GLN A 45 -15.41 -3.55 11.54
CA GLN A 45 -14.34 -2.86 12.27
C GLN A 45 -13.45 -2.01 11.35
N ILE A 46 -13.21 -2.49 10.13
CA ILE A 46 -12.36 -1.84 9.12
C ILE A 46 -13.23 -1.24 8.02
N LYS A 47 -12.89 -0.03 7.58
CA LYS A 47 -13.55 0.64 6.46
C LYS A 47 -12.72 0.55 5.18
N PHE A 48 -11.44 0.93 5.25
CA PHE A 48 -10.55 0.97 4.10
C PHE A 48 -9.68 -0.28 4.09
N LEU A 49 -9.77 -1.07 3.01
CA LEU A 49 -8.98 -2.27 2.82
C LEU A 49 -7.96 -2.03 1.71
N TYR A 50 -6.70 -1.93 2.09
CA TYR A 50 -5.57 -1.78 1.18
C TYR A 50 -5.02 -3.14 0.81
N PHE A 51 -4.94 -3.46 -0.48
CA PHE A 51 -4.56 -4.80 -0.98
C PHE A 51 -3.05 -4.94 -1.17
N HIS A 52 -2.29 -4.36 -0.29
CA HIS A 52 -0.83 -4.47 -0.31
C HIS A 52 -0.24 -4.30 1.08
N LEU A 53 0.91 -4.91 1.26
CA LEU A 53 1.93 -4.59 2.24
C LEU A 53 3.24 -4.80 1.53
N MET A 54 3.58 -6.02 1.17
CA MET A 54 4.61 -6.38 0.18
C MET A 54 3.97 -6.92 -1.09
N GLY A 55 4.79 -7.27 -2.11
CA GLY A 55 4.33 -7.87 -3.36
C GLY A 55 3.69 -6.90 -4.37
N GLU A 56 3.18 -7.47 -5.46
CA GLU A 56 2.45 -6.74 -6.52
C GLU A 56 1.05 -7.31 -6.67
N PRO A 57 0.01 -6.58 -6.26
CA PRO A 57 -1.37 -7.07 -6.32
C PRO A 57 -1.84 -7.47 -7.71
N PHE A 58 -1.37 -6.80 -8.78
CA PHE A 58 -1.77 -7.11 -10.15
C PHE A 58 -1.20 -8.43 -10.70
N LEU A 59 -0.30 -9.08 -9.95
CA LEU A 59 0.10 -10.47 -10.19
C LEU A 59 -0.92 -11.48 -9.68
N HIS A 60 -1.89 -11.03 -8.85
CA HIS A 60 -2.84 -11.95 -8.24
C HIS A 60 -3.95 -12.32 -9.22
N PRO A 61 -4.17 -13.63 -9.53
CA PRO A 61 -5.16 -14.04 -10.53
C PRO A 61 -6.60 -13.69 -10.15
N HIS A 62 -6.91 -13.62 -8.85
CA HIS A 62 -8.25 -13.32 -8.32
C HIS A 62 -8.42 -11.87 -7.87
N LEU A 63 -7.52 -10.92 -8.27
CA LEU A 63 -7.57 -9.53 -7.82
C LEU A 63 -8.95 -8.87 -8.03
N SER A 64 -9.53 -9.04 -9.22
CA SER A 64 -10.85 -8.48 -9.53
C SER A 64 -11.97 -9.09 -8.68
N GLU A 65 -11.86 -10.37 -8.37
CA GLU A 65 -12.79 -11.07 -7.48
C GLU A 65 -12.67 -10.56 -6.04
N PHE A 66 -11.46 -10.39 -5.52
CA PHE A 66 -11.21 -9.81 -4.20
C PHE A 66 -11.78 -8.41 -4.05
N ILE A 67 -11.66 -7.57 -5.08
CA ILE A 67 -12.29 -6.24 -5.08
C ILE A 67 -13.80 -6.35 -4.96
N ARG A 68 -14.45 -7.27 -5.72
CA ARG A 68 -15.89 -7.48 -5.64
C ARG A 68 -16.31 -8.03 -4.27
N ILE A 69 -15.57 -8.98 -3.69
CA ILE A 69 -15.81 -9.52 -2.35
C ILE A 69 -15.73 -8.41 -1.32
N ALA A 70 -14.64 -7.63 -1.33
CA ALA A 70 -14.47 -6.51 -0.40
C ALA A 70 -15.64 -5.52 -0.48
N ARG A 71 -16.07 -5.13 -1.68
CA ARG A 71 -17.21 -4.24 -1.87
C ARG A 71 -18.53 -4.82 -1.36
N ARG A 72 -18.79 -6.12 -1.60
CA ARG A 72 -19.99 -6.80 -1.07
C ARG A 72 -20.01 -6.85 0.45
N LYS A 73 -18.83 -6.80 1.08
CA LYS A 73 -18.68 -6.79 2.56
C LYS A 73 -18.55 -5.37 3.13
N ASP A 74 -18.87 -4.32 2.34
CA ASP A 74 -18.89 -2.90 2.71
C ASP A 74 -17.51 -2.28 2.97
N PHE A 75 -16.43 -2.92 2.52
CA PHE A 75 -15.12 -2.30 2.51
C PHE A 75 -14.96 -1.31 1.36
N VAL A 76 -14.04 -0.36 1.54
CA VAL A 76 -13.55 0.56 0.52
C VAL A 76 -12.20 0.06 0.03
N PRO A 77 -12.12 -0.68 -1.11
CA PRO A 77 -10.87 -1.27 -1.59
C PRO A 77 -9.95 -0.22 -2.20
N VAL A 78 -8.67 -0.25 -1.78
CA VAL A 78 -7.59 0.60 -2.26
C VAL A 78 -6.45 -0.29 -2.74
N LEU A 79 -5.94 -0.03 -3.93
CA LEU A 79 -4.84 -0.77 -4.52
C LEU A 79 -3.58 0.10 -4.58
N THR A 80 -2.42 -0.53 -4.47
CA THR A 80 -1.13 0.06 -4.84
C THR A 80 -0.42 -0.89 -5.79
N THR A 81 0.10 -0.39 -6.90
CA THR A 81 0.77 -1.17 -7.93
C THR A 81 2.01 -0.46 -8.45
N ASN A 82 2.96 -1.23 -8.94
CA ASN A 82 4.10 -0.72 -9.67
C ASN A 82 3.80 -0.30 -11.13
N GLY A 83 2.57 -0.53 -11.59
CA GLY A 83 2.07 -0.10 -12.90
C GLY A 83 2.55 -0.90 -14.10
N THR A 84 3.35 -1.94 -13.94
CA THR A 84 3.91 -2.69 -15.09
C THR A 84 2.95 -3.71 -15.73
N LEU A 85 1.81 -3.97 -15.09
CA LEU A 85 0.84 -5.00 -15.52
C LEU A 85 -0.53 -4.43 -15.94
N LEU A 86 -0.63 -3.12 -16.10
CA LEU A 86 -1.89 -2.42 -16.34
C LEU A 86 -2.57 -2.78 -17.67
N ALA A 87 -1.80 -3.15 -18.69
CA ALA A 87 -2.36 -3.53 -19.99
C ALA A 87 -3.34 -4.74 -19.94
N LYS A 88 -3.30 -5.53 -18.87
CA LYS A 88 -4.16 -6.71 -18.66
C LYS A 88 -5.19 -6.50 -17.55
N ALA A 89 -5.36 -5.27 -17.09
CA ALA A 89 -6.08 -4.96 -15.85
C ALA A 89 -7.55 -4.52 -16.05
N GLN A 90 -8.14 -4.77 -17.22
CA GLN A 90 -9.53 -4.39 -17.50
C GLN A 90 -10.52 -4.89 -16.44
N GLY A 91 -10.37 -6.15 -16.01
CA GLY A 91 -11.23 -6.73 -14.97
C GLY A 91 -11.12 -6.02 -13.61
N VAL A 92 -10.00 -5.33 -13.33
CA VAL A 92 -9.81 -4.52 -12.12
C VAL A 92 -10.67 -3.25 -12.20
N ILE A 93 -10.69 -2.58 -13.35
CA ILE A 93 -11.54 -1.40 -13.56
C ILE A 93 -13.02 -1.80 -13.44
N ASP A 94 -13.42 -2.92 -14.05
CA ASP A 94 -14.79 -3.45 -14.01
C ASP A 94 -15.23 -3.89 -12.60
N ALA A 95 -14.29 -4.19 -11.71
CA ALA A 95 -14.56 -4.50 -10.31
C ALA A 95 -14.76 -3.23 -9.45
N HIS A 96 -14.47 -2.05 -9.97
CA HIS A 96 -14.65 -0.74 -9.35
C HIS A 96 -13.96 -0.59 -7.98
N PRO A 97 -12.62 -0.68 -7.87
CA PRO A 97 -11.93 -0.26 -6.67
C PRO A 97 -12.19 1.23 -6.42
N HIS A 98 -12.11 1.64 -5.16
CA HIS A 98 -12.27 3.06 -4.82
C HIS A 98 -11.10 3.92 -5.32
N LYS A 99 -9.88 3.42 -5.09
CA LYS A 99 -8.64 4.12 -5.44
C LYS A 99 -7.57 3.14 -5.92
N ILE A 100 -6.82 3.56 -6.93
CA ILE A 100 -5.59 2.89 -7.38
C ILE A 100 -4.44 3.88 -7.28
N GLN A 101 -3.40 3.51 -6.55
CA GLN A 101 -2.16 4.24 -6.40
C GLN A 101 -1.10 3.56 -7.29
N ILE A 102 -0.49 4.29 -8.20
CA ILE A 102 0.52 3.78 -9.14
C ILE A 102 1.87 4.38 -8.75
N SER A 103 2.80 3.53 -8.32
CA SER A 103 4.13 3.94 -7.87
C SER A 103 5.06 4.17 -9.05
N LEU A 104 5.02 5.36 -9.66
CA LEU A 104 5.85 5.70 -10.83
C LEU A 104 7.34 5.60 -10.54
N HIS A 105 7.76 5.96 -9.32
CA HIS A 105 9.14 5.84 -8.85
C HIS A 105 9.69 4.40 -8.88
N SER A 106 8.82 3.39 -8.98
CA SER A 106 9.28 2.00 -9.16
C SER A 106 9.97 1.76 -10.51
N HIS A 107 9.67 2.57 -11.52
CA HIS A 107 10.34 2.50 -12.82
C HIS A 107 11.82 2.87 -12.68
N GLU A 108 12.13 4.01 -12.06
CA GLU A 108 13.50 4.45 -11.81
C GLU A 108 14.22 3.51 -10.83
N GLY A 109 13.55 3.09 -9.75
CA GLY A 109 14.09 2.15 -8.76
C GLY A 109 14.48 0.78 -9.31
N ASN A 110 14.12 0.46 -10.56
CA ASN A 110 14.55 -0.75 -11.29
C ASN A 110 15.48 -0.44 -12.46
N ALA A 111 15.97 0.80 -12.60
CA ALA A 111 16.80 1.26 -13.70
C ALA A 111 16.23 0.87 -15.09
N LYS A 112 14.90 1.00 -15.25
CA LYS A 112 14.22 0.66 -16.51
C LYS A 112 14.48 1.73 -17.55
N GLU A 113 14.75 1.29 -18.76
CA GLU A 113 14.78 2.14 -19.96
C GLU A 113 13.36 2.34 -20.51
N HIS A 114 13.21 3.33 -21.41
CA HIS A 114 11.96 3.63 -22.13
C HIS A 114 10.76 4.01 -21.23
N PRO A 115 10.87 5.11 -20.46
CA PRO A 115 9.78 5.62 -19.63
C PRO A 115 8.55 6.00 -20.45
N GLU A 116 8.69 6.34 -21.73
CA GLU A 116 7.60 6.75 -22.63
C GLU A 116 6.54 5.66 -22.77
N GLU A 117 6.97 4.42 -23.01
CA GLU A 117 6.04 3.29 -23.16
C GLU A 117 5.35 2.95 -21.84
N TYR A 118 6.11 2.99 -20.73
CA TYR A 118 5.55 2.79 -19.39
C TYR A 118 4.50 3.87 -19.05
N ILE A 119 4.84 5.16 -19.24
CA ILE A 119 3.91 6.26 -18.96
C ILE A 119 2.70 6.21 -19.89
N ARG A 120 2.89 5.82 -21.18
CA ARG A 120 1.76 5.62 -22.10
C ARG A 120 0.76 4.59 -21.55
N GLN A 121 1.24 3.44 -21.09
CA GLN A 121 0.39 2.40 -20.51
C GLN A 121 -0.30 2.87 -19.24
N VAL A 122 0.44 3.52 -18.34
CA VAL A 122 -0.09 4.10 -17.10
C VAL A 122 -1.19 5.11 -17.40
N MET A 123 -0.96 6.06 -18.30
CA MET A 123 -1.92 7.13 -18.58
C MET A 123 -3.15 6.63 -19.33
N THR A 124 -2.99 5.67 -20.25
CA THR A 124 -4.14 5.01 -20.91
C THR A 124 -5.05 4.34 -19.88
N PHE A 125 -4.47 3.56 -18.98
CA PHE A 125 -5.21 2.91 -17.89
C PHE A 125 -5.84 3.94 -16.94
N ALA A 126 -5.08 4.96 -16.54
CA ALA A 126 -5.52 6.00 -15.62
C ALA A 126 -6.74 6.77 -16.15
N GLN A 127 -6.71 7.16 -17.43
CA GLN A 127 -7.83 7.86 -18.08
C GLN A 127 -9.09 6.97 -18.15
N GLU A 128 -8.93 5.70 -18.51
CA GLU A 128 -10.06 4.77 -18.55
C GLU A 128 -10.65 4.53 -17.15
N ALA A 129 -9.81 4.23 -16.16
CA ALA A 129 -10.27 4.00 -14.79
C ALA A 129 -10.92 5.25 -14.18
N ALA A 130 -10.34 6.43 -14.40
CA ALA A 130 -10.88 7.70 -13.93
C ALA A 130 -12.24 8.04 -14.57
N SER A 131 -12.43 7.76 -15.85
CA SER A 131 -13.71 7.94 -16.55
C SER A 131 -14.85 7.08 -15.97
N ARG A 132 -14.50 6.01 -15.29
CA ARG A 132 -15.42 5.10 -14.56
C ARG A 132 -15.53 5.42 -13.07
N GLY A 133 -14.98 6.58 -12.62
CA GLY A 133 -15.09 7.04 -11.24
C GLY A 133 -14.06 6.45 -10.27
N VAL A 134 -13.04 5.75 -10.76
CA VAL A 134 -11.94 5.27 -9.93
C VAL A 134 -10.95 6.41 -9.68
N LEU A 135 -10.59 6.64 -8.42
CA LEU A 135 -9.58 7.63 -8.05
C LEU A 135 -8.18 7.10 -8.38
N ILE A 136 -7.44 7.79 -9.22
CA ILE A 136 -6.08 7.44 -9.62
C ILE A 136 -5.09 8.42 -8.99
N VAL A 137 -4.07 7.86 -8.33
CA VAL A 137 -2.98 8.61 -7.72
C VAL A 137 -1.66 8.10 -8.27
N LEU A 138 -0.98 8.95 -9.01
CA LEU A 138 0.37 8.70 -9.54
C LEU A 138 1.37 9.14 -8.47
N ARG A 139 2.14 8.20 -7.91
CA ARG A 139 3.03 8.47 -6.77
C ARG A 139 4.47 8.63 -7.24
N LEU A 140 5.08 9.73 -6.81
CA LEU A 140 6.51 10.02 -6.92
C LEU A 140 7.07 10.21 -5.51
N TRP A 141 7.13 9.12 -4.74
CA TRP A 141 7.60 9.06 -3.35
C TRP A 141 9.10 8.75 -3.30
N ASN A 142 9.88 9.56 -3.99
CA ASN A 142 11.31 9.38 -4.21
C ASN A 142 12.11 10.67 -4.02
N GLN A 143 11.50 11.75 -3.53
CA GLN A 143 12.18 13.03 -3.34
C GLN A 143 13.34 12.90 -2.35
N GLY A 144 14.51 13.42 -2.75
CA GLY A 144 15.74 13.30 -1.98
C GLY A 144 16.46 11.96 -2.14
N GLY A 145 15.97 11.09 -3.06
CA GLY A 145 16.58 9.82 -3.39
C GLY A 145 16.68 9.62 -4.90
N TYR A 146 15.89 8.69 -5.46
CA TYR A 146 15.82 8.42 -6.91
C TYR A 146 14.77 9.34 -7.56
N ASP A 147 15.08 10.62 -7.72
CA ASP A 147 14.14 11.65 -8.20
C ASP A 147 14.61 12.42 -9.44
N THR A 148 15.71 12.00 -10.04
CA THR A 148 16.34 12.70 -11.18
C THR A 148 15.48 12.71 -12.44
N THR A 149 14.56 11.75 -12.58
CA THR A 149 13.66 11.63 -13.74
C THR A 149 12.27 12.22 -13.52
N ASN A 150 11.96 12.73 -12.33
CA ASN A 150 10.61 13.20 -11.99
C ASN A 150 10.08 14.29 -12.93
N GLU A 151 10.92 15.24 -13.34
CA GLU A 151 10.52 16.31 -14.26
C GLU A 151 10.18 15.74 -15.65
N SER A 152 11.04 14.88 -16.20
CA SER A 152 10.79 14.24 -17.49
C SER A 152 9.55 13.34 -17.48
N ILE A 153 9.29 12.64 -16.38
CA ILE A 153 8.05 11.86 -16.19
C ILE A 153 6.82 12.77 -16.22
N GLN A 154 6.88 13.94 -15.57
CA GLN A 154 5.78 14.91 -15.59
C GLN A 154 5.54 15.47 -17.00
N ASP A 155 6.59 15.71 -17.78
CA ASP A 155 6.48 16.19 -19.16
C ASP A 155 5.85 15.12 -20.07
N LEU A 156 6.18 13.85 -19.86
CA LEU A 156 5.50 12.75 -20.54
C LEU A 156 4.02 12.65 -20.15
N ILE A 157 3.68 12.78 -18.87
CA ILE A 157 2.30 12.79 -18.39
C ILE A 157 1.51 13.97 -19.00
N ALA A 158 2.15 15.14 -19.17
CA ALA A 158 1.51 16.32 -19.74
C ALA A 158 1.08 16.14 -21.21
N GLN A 159 1.62 15.14 -21.93
CA GLN A 159 1.17 14.79 -23.28
C GLN A 159 -0.24 14.12 -23.26
N TYR A 160 -0.63 13.51 -22.14
CA TYR A 160 -1.93 12.84 -21.95
C TYR A 160 -2.91 13.67 -21.13
N GLN A 161 -2.39 14.47 -20.21
CA GLN A 161 -3.14 15.40 -19.36
C GLN A 161 -2.49 16.80 -19.45
N PRO A 162 -2.89 17.62 -20.43
CA PRO A 162 -2.27 18.94 -20.67
C PRO A 162 -2.34 19.86 -19.45
N ARG A 163 -1.26 20.62 -19.24
CA ARG A 163 -1.22 21.70 -18.25
C ARG A 163 -2.14 22.88 -18.69
N PRO A 164 -2.64 23.75 -17.78
CA PRO A 164 -2.21 23.84 -16.36
C PRO A 164 -2.91 22.83 -15.45
N TRP A 165 -2.17 22.29 -14.49
CA TRP A 165 -2.68 21.43 -13.43
C TRP A 165 -3.06 22.26 -12.21
N THR A 166 -3.97 21.77 -11.38
CA THR A 166 -4.36 22.45 -10.13
C THR A 166 -3.47 21.99 -9.00
N GLN A 167 -2.77 22.93 -8.37
CA GLN A 167 -1.88 22.63 -7.24
C GLN A 167 -2.65 22.13 -6.02
N ARG A 168 -2.09 21.15 -5.33
CA ARG A 168 -2.54 20.58 -4.07
C ARG A 168 -1.42 20.66 -3.06
N HIS A 169 -1.70 20.31 -1.79
CA HIS A 169 -0.71 20.37 -0.71
C HIS A 169 0.54 19.51 -1.02
N ASP A 170 0.33 18.31 -1.52
CA ASP A 170 1.31 17.26 -1.72
C ASP A 170 1.50 16.87 -3.21
N GLY A 171 1.08 17.74 -4.15
CA GLY A 171 1.19 17.44 -5.57
C GLY A 171 0.24 18.22 -6.44
N TRP A 172 -0.36 17.55 -7.44
CA TRP A 172 -1.19 18.17 -8.46
C TRP A 172 -2.45 17.35 -8.75
N LYS A 173 -3.56 18.04 -9.00
CA LYS A 173 -4.72 17.47 -9.68
C LYS A 173 -4.53 17.69 -11.18
N LEU A 174 -4.48 16.60 -11.94
CA LEU A 174 -4.25 16.62 -13.40
C LEU A 174 -5.55 16.74 -14.19
N GLY A 175 -6.60 16.10 -13.69
CA GLY A 175 -7.91 16.03 -14.32
C GLY A 175 -8.95 15.48 -13.34
N GLU A 176 -10.12 15.08 -13.85
CA GLU A 176 -11.11 14.42 -13.02
C GLU A 176 -10.57 13.06 -12.55
N ASN A 177 -10.55 12.85 -11.21
CA ASN A 177 -10.08 11.62 -10.56
C ASN A 177 -8.62 11.24 -10.84
N ILE A 178 -7.77 12.11 -11.41
CA ILE A 178 -6.34 11.82 -11.64
C ILE A 178 -5.49 12.85 -10.91
N TYR A 179 -4.55 12.35 -10.09
CA TYR A 179 -3.67 13.14 -9.22
C TYR A 179 -2.22 12.67 -9.33
N ILE A 180 -1.25 13.57 -9.10
CA ILE A 180 0.12 13.23 -8.74
C ILE A 180 0.31 13.58 -7.26
N GLU A 181 0.94 12.68 -6.51
CA GLU A 181 1.40 12.90 -5.14
C GLU A 181 2.92 12.74 -5.05
N TYR A 182 3.55 13.66 -4.31
CA TYR A 182 4.96 13.61 -3.98
C TYR A 182 5.14 13.28 -2.50
N ASP A 183 6.19 12.52 -2.22
CA ASP A 183 6.68 12.36 -0.85
C ASP A 183 8.19 12.13 -0.87
N ARG A 184 8.82 12.30 0.29
CA ARG A 184 10.23 11.98 0.45
C ARG A 184 10.44 10.48 0.42
N MET A 185 11.57 10.07 -0.12
CA MET A 185 12.03 8.71 0.07
C MET A 185 12.28 8.48 1.56
N PHE A 186 11.73 7.41 2.10
CA PHE A 186 11.95 7.03 3.49
C PHE A 186 12.80 5.75 3.56
N GLU A 187 13.52 5.58 4.65
CA GLU A 187 14.19 4.33 4.97
C GLU A 187 13.20 3.39 5.67
N TRP A 188 13.23 2.13 5.26
CA TRP A 188 12.42 1.12 5.94
C TRP A 188 12.97 0.88 7.35
N PRO A 189 12.10 0.72 8.34
CA PRO A 189 12.55 0.38 9.68
C PRO A 189 13.17 -1.01 9.69
N ASP A 190 14.20 -1.16 10.50
CA ASP A 190 14.97 -2.39 10.65
C ASP A 190 15.20 -2.63 12.15
N ALA A 191 14.73 -3.78 12.65
CA ALA A 191 14.80 -4.11 14.07
C ALA A 191 16.24 -4.31 14.56
N ASP A 192 17.15 -4.75 13.67
CA ASP A 192 18.56 -5.05 14.00
C ASP A 192 19.43 -3.77 14.01
N HIS A 193 18.97 -2.68 13.39
CA HIS A 193 19.71 -1.42 13.28
C HIS A 193 19.01 -0.25 13.99
N ALA A 194 18.39 -0.51 15.14
CA ALA A 194 17.75 0.52 15.96
C ALA A 194 18.80 1.42 16.68
N GLU A 195 19.56 2.22 15.92
CA GLU A 195 20.59 3.14 16.46
C GLU A 195 20.01 4.44 17.01
N TYR A 196 18.73 4.73 16.81
CA TYR A 196 18.10 5.98 17.21
C TYR A 196 17.05 5.73 18.29
N GLU A 197 17.33 6.20 19.50
CA GLU A 197 16.31 6.38 20.52
C GLU A 197 15.66 7.75 20.29
N GLU A 198 14.58 7.80 19.52
CA GLU A 198 13.73 8.99 19.51
C GLU A 198 12.99 9.06 20.86
N PRO A 199 13.22 10.12 21.64
CA PRO A 199 12.65 10.22 22.99
C PRO A 199 11.15 10.52 23.00
N ASP A 200 10.57 10.94 21.86
CA ASP A 200 9.17 11.37 21.75
C ASP A 200 8.57 10.85 20.43
N VAL A 201 7.91 9.68 20.47
CA VAL A 201 7.37 9.00 19.30
C VAL A 201 5.86 9.01 19.32
N PHE A 202 5.23 9.69 18.36
CA PHE A 202 3.80 9.52 18.06
C PHE A 202 3.60 8.63 16.83
N CYS A 203 2.75 7.61 16.93
CA CYS A 203 2.46 6.71 15.82
C CYS A 203 0.95 6.41 15.70
N TYR A 204 0.50 6.24 14.45
CA TYR A 204 -0.86 5.85 14.12
C TYR A 204 -1.11 4.33 14.16
N ALA A 205 -0.07 3.51 14.36
CA ALA A 205 -0.17 2.07 14.53
C ALA A 205 -1.16 1.71 15.64
N LEU A 206 -2.04 0.75 15.40
CA LEU A 206 -3.14 0.33 16.28
C LEU A 206 -4.15 1.44 16.66
N ARG A 207 -3.95 2.68 16.20
CA ARG A 207 -4.91 3.78 16.40
C ARG A 207 -5.88 3.93 15.24
N ASN A 208 -5.37 3.94 14.02
CA ASN A 208 -6.18 4.06 12.81
C ASN A 208 -5.83 3.00 11.75
N GLN A 209 -4.77 2.25 11.93
CA GLN A 209 -4.30 1.24 10.96
C GLN A 209 -3.74 -0.01 11.62
N ILE A 210 -3.79 -1.13 10.87
CA ILE A 210 -3.10 -2.39 11.10
C ILE A 210 -2.63 -2.96 9.76
N GLY A 211 -1.69 -3.91 9.80
CA GLY A 211 -1.34 -4.78 8.68
C GLY A 211 -1.76 -6.21 8.95
N VAL A 212 -2.07 -6.95 7.89
CA VAL A 212 -2.28 -8.41 7.91
C VAL A 212 -1.42 -8.99 6.81
N LEU A 213 -0.45 -9.79 7.17
CA LEU A 213 0.45 -10.47 6.25
C LEU A 213 -0.27 -11.62 5.54
N VAL A 214 0.30 -12.11 4.46
CA VAL A 214 -0.32 -13.14 3.61
C VAL A 214 -0.54 -14.48 4.33
N ASP A 215 0.15 -14.71 5.45
CA ASP A 215 -0.01 -15.88 6.34
C ASP A 215 -1.02 -15.64 7.48
N GLY A 216 -1.74 -14.52 7.45
CA GLY A 216 -2.72 -14.14 8.46
C GLY A 216 -2.14 -13.44 9.70
N SER A 217 -0.83 -13.30 9.80
CA SER A 217 -0.17 -12.60 10.92
C SER A 217 -0.58 -11.13 10.95
N VAL A 218 -1.01 -10.65 12.10
CA VAL A 218 -1.39 -9.24 12.31
C VAL A 218 -0.21 -8.46 12.83
N VAL A 219 0.10 -7.35 12.15
CA VAL A 219 1.20 -6.43 12.46
C VAL A 219 0.66 -5.01 12.73
N PRO A 220 1.37 -4.16 13.48
CA PRO A 220 0.83 -2.86 13.89
C PRO A 220 0.66 -1.86 12.76
N CYS A 221 1.42 -1.95 11.68
CA CYS A 221 1.36 -1.05 10.54
C CYS A 221 1.94 -1.68 9.26
N CYS A 222 1.82 -0.97 8.13
CA CYS A 222 2.32 -1.42 6.83
C CYS A 222 3.86 -1.38 6.70
N LEU A 223 4.59 -0.82 7.66
CA LEU A 223 6.05 -0.79 7.63
C LEU A 223 6.68 -2.04 8.26
N ASP A 224 5.93 -2.81 9.03
CA ASP A 224 6.38 -4.10 9.57
C ASP A 224 6.22 -5.21 8.51
N HIS A 225 7.08 -5.16 7.51
CA HIS A 225 7.05 -6.03 6.33
C HIS A 225 7.56 -7.45 6.61
N ALA A 226 8.37 -7.61 7.65
CA ALA A 226 8.94 -8.89 8.07
C ALA A 226 8.03 -9.64 9.05
N GLY A 227 7.16 -8.92 9.80
CA GLY A 227 6.32 -9.48 10.85
C GLY A 227 7.04 -9.53 12.20
N ASP A 228 8.01 -8.64 12.43
CA ASP A 228 8.78 -8.56 13.68
C ASP A 228 7.90 -8.32 14.90
N ILE A 229 6.83 -7.57 14.72
CA ILE A 229 5.85 -7.27 15.75
C ILE A 229 4.53 -8.02 15.48
N THR A 230 4.61 -9.34 15.30
CA THR A 230 3.39 -10.14 15.18
C THR A 230 2.58 -10.10 16.47
N LEU A 231 1.32 -9.66 16.39
CA LEU A 231 0.39 -9.49 17.52
C LEU A 231 -0.52 -10.70 17.72
N GLY A 232 -0.71 -11.52 16.69
CA GLY A 232 -1.54 -12.70 16.64
C GLY A 232 -1.80 -13.09 15.18
N ASN A 233 -2.68 -14.06 14.93
CA ASN A 233 -3.00 -14.55 13.59
C ASN A 233 -4.51 -14.57 13.35
N LEU A 234 -4.98 -13.91 12.30
CA LEU A 234 -6.41 -13.82 11.98
C LEU A 234 -7.01 -15.15 11.47
N PHE A 235 -6.21 -16.10 11.01
CA PHE A 235 -6.75 -17.43 10.72
C PHE A 235 -7.17 -18.17 11.98
N GLU A 236 -6.53 -17.88 13.10
CA GLU A 236 -6.72 -18.58 14.39
C GLU A 236 -7.62 -17.80 15.35
N GLN A 237 -7.51 -16.47 15.39
CA GLN A 237 -8.11 -15.59 16.39
C GLN A 237 -9.06 -14.57 15.76
N SER A 238 -9.91 -13.94 16.54
CA SER A 238 -10.63 -12.72 16.13
C SER A 238 -9.74 -11.49 16.26
N LEU A 239 -10.07 -10.41 15.51
CA LEU A 239 -9.34 -9.15 15.63
C LEU A 239 -9.41 -8.58 17.06
N ASP A 240 -10.55 -8.69 17.73
CA ASP A 240 -10.72 -8.21 19.12
C ASP A 240 -9.80 -8.93 20.09
N GLU A 241 -9.65 -10.25 19.98
CA GLU A 241 -8.71 -11.03 20.80
C GLU A 241 -7.27 -10.60 20.56
N ILE A 242 -6.87 -10.38 19.30
CA ILE A 242 -5.53 -9.93 18.94
C ILE A 242 -5.24 -8.53 19.52
N LEU A 243 -6.17 -7.60 19.36
CA LEU A 243 -6.03 -6.23 19.89
C LEU A 243 -6.08 -6.18 21.41
N ALA A 244 -6.71 -7.15 22.07
CA ALA A 244 -6.74 -7.31 23.52
C ALA A 244 -5.46 -7.96 24.08
N SER A 245 -4.55 -8.47 23.23
CA SER A 245 -3.32 -9.13 23.67
C SER A 245 -2.43 -8.18 24.49
N PRO A 246 -1.61 -8.71 25.42
CA PRO A 246 -0.70 -7.89 26.21
C PRO A 246 0.28 -7.08 25.34
N ARG A 247 0.79 -7.65 24.24
CA ARG A 247 1.73 -6.97 23.32
C ARG A 247 1.06 -5.81 22.59
N ALA A 248 -0.15 -6.02 22.06
CA ALA A 248 -0.90 -4.96 21.38
C ALA A 248 -1.25 -3.79 22.33
N LYS A 249 -1.67 -4.11 23.56
CA LYS A 249 -1.93 -3.08 24.59
C LYS A 249 -0.67 -2.32 24.97
N ALA A 250 0.43 -3.02 25.22
CA ALA A 250 1.71 -2.38 25.58
C ALA A 250 2.17 -1.41 24.49
N LEU A 251 2.04 -1.80 23.20
CA LEU A 251 2.39 -0.95 22.07
C LEU A 251 1.47 0.28 21.96
N TYR A 252 0.16 0.09 22.07
CA TYR A 252 -0.83 1.18 22.05
C TYR A 252 -0.61 2.18 23.19
N ASP A 253 -0.42 1.68 24.43
CA ASP A 253 -0.18 2.48 25.61
C ASP A 253 1.18 3.18 25.56
N GLY A 254 2.19 2.52 24.98
CA GLY A 254 3.50 3.12 24.71
C GLY A 254 3.36 4.37 23.85
N PHE A 255 2.73 4.27 22.68
CA PHE A 255 2.49 5.41 21.80
C PHE A 255 1.59 6.49 22.41
N THR A 256 0.69 6.14 23.33
CA THR A 256 -0.11 7.11 24.08
C THR A 256 0.78 7.97 25.00
N ARG A 257 1.87 7.40 25.48
CA ARG A 257 2.87 8.07 26.32
C ARG A 257 4.07 8.57 25.50
N HIS A 258 3.98 8.52 24.18
CA HIS A 258 5.04 8.90 23.25
C HIS A 258 6.32 8.04 23.38
N ILE A 259 6.16 6.77 23.73
CA ILE A 259 7.26 5.82 23.90
C ILE A 259 7.12 4.68 22.88
N ALA A 260 8.15 4.45 22.08
CA ALA A 260 8.27 3.27 21.24
C ALA A 260 8.73 2.07 22.08
N THR A 261 7.82 1.12 22.32
CA THR A 261 8.10 -0.08 23.14
C THR A 261 8.80 -1.18 22.37
N GLU A 262 8.69 -1.20 21.05
CA GLU A 262 9.30 -2.18 20.16
C GLU A 262 10.52 -1.58 19.43
N SER A 263 11.58 -2.37 19.20
CA SER A 263 12.80 -1.91 18.54
C SER A 263 12.55 -1.38 17.13
N LEU A 264 11.73 -2.08 16.33
CA LEU A 264 11.35 -1.65 14.98
C LEU A 264 10.72 -0.25 14.96
N CYS A 265 10.00 0.15 16.01
CA CYS A 265 9.30 1.44 16.12
C CYS A 265 10.21 2.59 16.58
N ARG A 266 11.47 2.32 16.95
CA ARG A 266 12.43 3.33 17.42
C ARG A 266 13.20 3.99 16.28
N LYS A 267 13.15 3.40 15.11
CA LYS A 267 13.76 3.92 13.89
C LYS A 267 12.71 4.75 13.08
#